data_1e7fd08a134e9979fea2fb3c73b2a8ea
#
_entry.id   1e7fd08a134e9979fea2fb3c73b2a8ea
#
_cell.length_a   1.000
_cell.length_b   1.000
_cell.length_c   1.000
_cell.angle_alpha   90.00
_cell.angle_beta   90.00
_cell.angle_gamma   90.00
#
_symmetry.space_group_name_H-M   'P 1'
#
loop_
_entity.id
_entity.type
_entity.pdbx_description
1 polymer ?
#
loop_
_entity_poly.entity_id
_entity_poly.type
_entity_poly.pdbx_seq_one_letter_code
_entity_poly.pdbx_strand_id
1 'polypeptide(L)' 'MMIEAVRSAITRLNAEERDIIERLYFNDETVRSVAKLKSITHPALIKRRNKILEKLKNFIKEL' A
#
# COMPACT_ATOMS: atom_id res chain seq x y z
N MET A 1 -0.41 -6.00 -19.48
CA MET A 1 0.81 -6.26 -18.69
C MET A 1 0.60 -5.98 -17.22
N MET A 2 1.28 -6.74 -16.37
CA MET A 2 1.11 -6.63 -14.92
C MET A 2 1.42 -5.23 -14.35
N ILE A 3 2.41 -4.54 -14.89
CA ILE A 3 2.80 -3.21 -14.41
C ILE A 3 1.67 -2.20 -14.59
N GLU A 4 0.97 -2.25 -15.73
CA GLU A 4 -0.15 -1.35 -15.98
C GLU A 4 -1.35 -1.68 -15.08
N ALA A 5 -1.60 -2.96 -14.82
CA ALA A 5 -2.66 -3.38 -13.91
C ALA A 5 -2.40 -2.89 -12.49
N VAL A 6 -1.14 -2.99 -12.03
CA VAL A 6 -0.75 -2.51 -10.71
C VAL A 6 -0.89 -0.99 -10.62
N ARG A 7 -0.44 -0.25 -11.63
CA ARG A 7 -0.57 1.21 -11.65
C ARG A 7 -2.03 1.63 -11.61
N SER A 8 -2.85 0.98 -12.41
CA SER A 8 -4.29 1.24 -12.46
C SER A 8 -4.94 0.96 -11.10
N ALA A 9 -4.57 -0.14 -10.47
CA ALA A 9 -5.08 -0.48 -9.14
C ALA A 9 -4.66 0.55 -8.09
N ILE A 10 -3.41 1.01 -8.13
CA ILE A 10 -2.88 1.99 -7.18
C ILE A 10 -3.64 3.32 -7.31
N THR A 11 -4.00 3.73 -8.50
CA THR A 11 -4.77 4.98 -8.69
C THR A 11 -6.17 4.91 -8.09
N ARG A 12 -6.68 3.72 -7.83
CA ARG A 12 -7.98 3.52 -7.19
C ARG A 12 -7.92 3.61 -5.66
N LEU A 13 -6.72 3.61 -5.09
CA LEU A 13 -6.54 3.77 -3.65
C LEU A 13 -6.71 5.24 -3.26
N ASN A 14 -7.14 5.50 -2.02
CA ASN A 14 -7.16 6.87 -1.52
C ASN A 14 -5.73 7.36 -1.27
N ALA A 15 -5.57 8.66 -0.99
CA ALA A 15 -4.25 9.28 -0.83
C ALA A 15 -3.43 8.62 0.28
N GLU A 16 -4.05 8.30 1.40
CA GLU A 16 -3.37 7.67 2.53
C GLU A 16 -2.89 6.26 2.21
N GLU A 17 -3.73 5.47 1.57
CA GLU A 17 -3.38 4.13 1.16
C GLU A 17 -2.25 4.12 0.14
N ARG A 18 -2.34 5.02 -0.82
CA ARG A 18 -1.32 5.17 -1.86
C ARG A 18 0.02 5.55 -1.25
N ASP A 19 0.02 6.49 -0.31
CA ASP A 19 1.24 6.93 0.37
C ASP A 19 1.94 5.75 1.06
N ILE A 20 1.19 4.94 1.79
CA ILE A 20 1.75 3.76 2.49
C ILE A 20 2.41 2.80 1.49
N ILE A 21 1.72 2.49 0.41
CA ILE A 21 2.23 1.55 -0.60
C ILE A 21 3.46 2.11 -1.30
N GLU A 22 3.44 3.38 -1.67
CA GLU A 22 4.59 4.01 -2.32
C GLU A 22 5.82 4.00 -1.43
N ARG A 23 5.66 4.32 -0.15
CA ARG A 23 6.78 4.32 0.80
C ARG A 23 7.36 2.93 1.00
N LEU A 24 6.53 1.91 1.15
CA LEU A 24 6.99 0.56 1.46
C LEU A 24 7.57 -0.18 0.24
N TYR A 25 7.01 0.04 -0.95
CA TYR A 25 7.36 -0.77 -2.12
C TYR A 25 8.15 -0.01 -3.18
N PHE A 26 7.96 1.28 -3.31
CA PHE A 26 8.67 2.06 -4.32
C PHE A 26 9.85 2.85 -3.75
N ASN A 27 9.76 3.29 -2.51
CA ASN A 27 10.81 4.08 -1.86
C ASN A 27 11.67 3.26 -0.89
N ASP A 28 11.44 1.96 -0.81
CA ASP A 28 12.19 1.04 0.06
C ASP A 28 12.23 1.44 1.54
N GLU A 29 11.21 2.17 2.01
CA GLU A 29 11.13 2.50 3.42
C GLU A 29 10.69 1.27 4.22
N THR A 30 11.14 1.19 5.48
CA THR A 30 10.78 0.06 6.33
C THR A 30 9.41 0.28 6.96
N VAL A 31 8.76 -0.82 7.35
CA VAL A 31 7.49 -0.76 8.08
C VAL A 31 7.65 0.05 9.37
N ARG A 32 8.75 -0.14 10.09
CA ARG A 32 9.05 0.58 11.32
C ARG A 32 9.14 2.08 11.07
N SER A 33 9.84 2.48 10.02
CA SER A 33 10.03 3.88 9.65
C SER A 33 8.71 4.55 9.30
N VAL A 34 7.89 3.88 8.49
CA VAL A 34 6.59 4.41 8.08
C VAL A 34 5.62 4.49 9.26
N ALA A 35 5.61 3.49 10.13
CA ALA A 35 4.78 3.50 11.32
C ALA A 35 5.12 4.69 12.22
N LYS A 36 6.41 4.95 12.40
CA LYS A 36 6.89 6.09 13.18
C LYS A 36 6.46 7.41 12.56
N LEU A 37 6.60 7.53 11.24
CA LEU A 37 6.20 8.73 10.51
C LEU A 37 4.70 9.01 10.67
N LYS A 38 3.88 7.99 10.68
CA LYS A 38 2.43 8.12 10.79
C LYS A 38 1.91 8.07 12.22
N SER A 39 2.82 7.99 13.19
CA SER A 39 2.49 7.94 14.63
C SER A 39 1.56 6.79 14.99
N ILE A 40 1.79 5.64 14.39
CA ILE A 40 1.04 4.42 14.71
C ILE A 40 2.01 3.31 15.08
N THR A 41 1.49 2.25 15.69
CA THR A 41 2.31 1.11 16.08
C THR A 41 2.68 0.25 14.86
N HIS A 42 3.77 -0.50 15.00
CA HIS A 42 4.22 -1.43 13.96
C HIS A 42 3.11 -2.42 13.56
N PRO A 43 2.46 -3.12 14.52
CA PRO A 43 1.37 -4.03 14.15
C PRO A 43 0.19 -3.33 13.45
N ALA A 44 -0.11 -2.09 13.84
CA ALA A 44 -1.19 -1.34 13.22
C ALA A 44 -0.89 -1.05 11.74
N LEU A 45 0.36 -0.70 11.43
CA LEU A 45 0.75 -0.45 10.05
C LEU A 45 0.70 -1.74 9.22
N ILE A 46 1.14 -2.86 9.78
CA ILE A 46 1.08 -4.15 9.10
C ILE A 46 -0.37 -4.50 8.76
N LYS A 47 -1.28 -4.26 9.68
CA LYS A 47 -2.71 -4.48 9.45
C LYS A 47 -3.24 -3.63 8.30
N ARG A 48 -2.88 -2.34 8.29
CA ARG A 48 -3.26 -1.43 7.20
C ARG A 48 -2.68 -1.87 5.87
N ARG A 49 -1.39 -2.23 5.85
CA ARG A 49 -0.73 -2.72 4.65
C ARG A 49 -1.44 -3.95 4.08
N ASN A 50 -1.76 -4.92 4.94
CA ASN A 50 -2.42 -6.15 4.49
C ASN A 50 -3.80 -5.85 3.90
N LYS A 51 -4.54 -4.93 4.49
CA LYS A 51 -5.84 -4.51 3.98
C LYS A 51 -5.72 -3.85 2.60
N ILE A 52 -4.71 -3.00 2.44
CA ILE A 52 -4.45 -2.33 1.16
C ILE A 52 -4.05 -3.35 0.09
N LEU A 53 -3.17 -4.29 0.43
CA LEU A 53 -2.75 -5.33 -0.49
C LEU A 53 -3.94 -6.21 -0.93
N GLU A 54 -4.86 -6.48 -0.03
CA GLU A 54 -6.06 -7.21 -0.35
C GLU A 54 -6.95 -6.43 -1.34
N LYS A 55 -7.10 -5.12 -1.15
CA LYS A 55 -7.82 -4.26 -2.09
C LYS A 55 -7.16 -4.28 -3.47
N LEU A 56 -5.83 -4.15 -3.51
CA LEU A 56 -5.09 -4.18 -4.77
C LEU A 56 -5.28 -5.51 -5.49
N LYS A 57 -5.23 -6.61 -4.75
CA LYS A 57 -5.45 -7.94 -5.30
C LYS A 57 -6.83 -8.04 -5.95
N ASN A 58 -7.85 -7.51 -5.28
CA ASN A 58 -9.21 -7.53 -5.80
C ASN A 58 -9.36 -6.66 -7.05
N PHE A 59 -8.75 -5.48 -7.07
CA PHE A 59 -8.77 -4.61 -8.24
C PHE A 59 -8.10 -5.26 -9.45
N ILE A 60 -6.96 -5.89 -9.23
CA ILE A 60 -6.21 -6.58 -10.29
C ILE A 60 -7.02 -7.76 -10.83
N LYS A 61 -7.74 -8.44 -9.95
CA LYS A 61 -8.56 -9.59 -10.32
C LYS A 61 -9.73 -9.20 -11.25
N GLU A 62 -10.23 -7.97 -11.10
CA GLU A 62 -11.31 -7.45 -11.93
C GLU A 62 -10.84 -7.01 -13.33
N LEU A 63 -9.54 -6.84 -13.49
CA LEU A 63 -8.95 -6.44 -14.77
C LEU A 63 -8.65 -7.66 -15.64
#